data_07ce79fcc984489885e0abcc6efe408f
#
_entry.id   07ce79fcc984489885e0abcc6efe408f
#
_cell.length_a   1.000
_cell.length_b   1.000
_cell.length_c   1.000
_cell.angle_alpha   90.00
_cell.angle_beta   90.00
_cell.angle_gamma   90.00
#
_symmetry.space_group_name_H-M   'P 1'
#
loop_
_entity.id
_entity.type
_entity.pdbx_description
1 polymer ?
#
loop_
_entity_poly.entity_id
_entity_poly.type
_entity_poly.pdbx_seq_one_letter_code
_entity_poly.pdbx_strand_id
1 'polypeptide(L)'
;QTTGKGQHITGGLFETALFYVGQHMSNAQLSGEEPVPMSTARTAKGGRTAIYDLFKCKGGKQVFIGIMSDPQWVRACSVLGMEDLVNDPALRYNAGRGAQRDMLMARISKAVADRECKDVVDALVGVGVTVAPVNTPLSVMDDEHVSAEGRTLPAQIGDKSGRLPPLPYESSEYKFSVRH
;
A
#
# COMPACT_ATOMS: atom_id res chain seq x y z
N GLN A 1 -17.89 -24.12 21.19
CA GLN A 1 -18.75 -24.33 22.38
C GLN A 1 -18.66 -25.76 22.93
N THR A 2 -18.01 -26.68 22.23
CA THR A 2 -17.93 -28.10 22.61
C THR A 2 -16.92 -28.40 23.74
N THR A 3 -15.92 -27.56 23.95
CA THR A 3 -14.87 -27.79 24.97
C THR A 3 -15.04 -26.93 26.23
N GLY A 4 -15.89 -25.93 26.22
CA GLY A 4 -16.03 -24.95 27.31
C GLY A 4 -14.81 -24.01 27.50
N LYS A 5 -13.78 -24.14 26.67
CA LYS A 5 -12.58 -23.28 26.71
C LYS A 5 -12.72 -22.11 25.73
N GLY A 6 -12.46 -20.92 26.22
CA GLY A 6 -12.25 -19.75 25.37
C GLY A 6 -10.88 -19.76 24.72
N GLN A 7 -10.69 -18.94 23.67
CA GLN A 7 -9.40 -18.72 23.04
C GLN A 7 -9.20 -17.25 22.74
N HIS A 8 -7.95 -16.82 22.68
CA HIS A 8 -7.58 -15.49 22.23
C HIS A 8 -7.31 -15.54 20.74
N ILE A 9 -7.97 -14.65 19.99
CA ILE A 9 -7.82 -14.52 18.53
C ILE A 9 -7.35 -13.10 18.25
N THR A 10 -6.27 -12.98 17.47
CA THR A 10 -5.73 -11.71 16.98
C THR A 10 -5.77 -11.68 15.46
N GLY A 11 -5.96 -10.50 14.88
CA GLY A 11 -5.92 -10.29 13.45
C GLY A 11 -5.37 -8.90 13.13
N GLY A 12 -4.55 -8.81 12.08
CA GLY A 12 -3.97 -7.57 11.59
C GLY A 12 -4.62 -7.11 10.29
N LEU A 13 -4.64 -5.80 10.06
CA LEU A 13 -5.15 -5.23 8.80
C LEU A 13 -4.28 -5.66 7.61
N PHE A 14 -2.98 -5.74 7.80
CA PHE A 14 -2.05 -6.15 6.75
C PHE A 14 -2.26 -7.61 6.34
N GLU A 15 -2.35 -8.53 7.29
CA GLU A 15 -2.63 -9.94 7.06
C GLU A 15 -3.98 -10.16 6.38
N THR A 16 -4.99 -9.36 6.75
CA THR A 16 -6.29 -9.37 6.08
C THR A 16 -6.18 -8.93 4.63
N ALA A 17 -5.44 -7.87 4.35
CA ALA A 17 -5.21 -7.40 2.98
C ALA A 17 -4.46 -8.43 2.13
N LEU A 18 -3.41 -9.06 2.69
CA LEU A 18 -2.69 -10.15 2.04
C LEU A 18 -3.59 -11.33 1.71
N PHE A 19 -4.47 -11.71 2.62
CA PHE A 19 -5.43 -12.78 2.39
C PHE A 19 -6.35 -12.48 1.19
N TYR A 20 -6.83 -11.24 1.06
CA TYR A 20 -7.66 -10.84 -0.08
C TYR A 20 -6.94 -10.90 -1.42
N VAL A 21 -5.64 -10.63 -1.47
CA VAL A 21 -4.86 -10.72 -2.72
C VAL A 21 -4.17 -12.08 -2.91
N GLY A 22 -4.36 -13.01 -1.99
CA GLY A 22 -3.67 -14.30 -1.98
C GLY A 22 -3.84 -15.13 -3.25
N GLN A 23 -5.01 -15.10 -3.89
CA GLN A 23 -5.23 -15.77 -5.17
C GLN A 23 -4.38 -15.15 -6.29
N HIS A 24 -4.27 -13.82 -6.33
CA HIS A 24 -3.43 -13.14 -7.31
C HIS A 24 -1.95 -13.42 -7.07
N MET A 25 -1.51 -13.47 -5.80
CA MET A 25 -0.15 -13.87 -5.43
C MET A 25 0.17 -15.29 -5.90
N SER A 26 -0.75 -16.23 -5.71
CA SER A 26 -0.57 -17.62 -6.16
C SER A 26 -0.48 -17.72 -7.68
N ASN A 27 -1.38 -17.05 -8.39
CA ASN A 27 -1.38 -17.06 -9.86
C ASN A 27 -0.09 -16.44 -10.42
N ALA A 28 0.37 -15.32 -9.86
CA ALA A 28 1.61 -14.67 -10.28
C ALA A 28 2.83 -15.56 -10.06
N GLN A 29 2.90 -16.26 -8.91
CA GLN A 29 3.98 -17.22 -8.63
C GLN A 29 3.98 -18.42 -9.59
N LEU A 30 2.81 -18.92 -9.98
CA LEU A 30 2.68 -20.06 -10.90
C LEU A 30 3.00 -19.69 -12.35
N SER A 31 2.48 -18.56 -12.83
CA SER A 31 2.69 -18.11 -14.21
C SER A 31 4.04 -17.43 -14.42
N GLY A 32 4.58 -16.79 -13.39
CA GLY A 32 5.71 -15.87 -13.51
C GLY A 32 5.34 -14.53 -14.13
N GLU A 33 4.04 -14.24 -14.27
CA GLU A 33 3.51 -13.04 -14.91
C GLU A 33 2.69 -12.19 -13.93
N GLU A 34 2.75 -10.87 -14.08
CA GLU A 34 1.90 -9.96 -13.31
C GLU A 34 0.44 -10.04 -13.77
N PRO A 35 -0.53 -10.07 -12.85
CA PRO A 35 -1.94 -10.06 -13.22
C PRO A 35 -2.34 -8.73 -13.85
N VAL A 36 -3.22 -8.80 -14.86
CA VAL A 36 -3.79 -7.61 -15.48
C VAL A 36 -4.70 -6.88 -14.48
N PRO A 37 -4.51 -5.57 -14.24
CA PRO A 37 -5.37 -4.80 -13.34
C PRO A 37 -6.83 -4.83 -13.76
N MET A 38 -7.74 -5.01 -12.78
CA MET A 38 -9.19 -5.09 -13.06
C MET A 38 -9.81 -3.77 -13.52
N SER A 39 -9.19 -2.62 -13.21
CA SER A 39 -9.62 -1.31 -13.69
C SER A 39 -8.49 -0.32 -13.64
N THR A 40 -8.31 0.42 -14.73
CA THR A 40 -7.39 1.55 -14.84
C THR A 40 -8.10 2.89 -14.65
N ALA A 41 -9.43 2.90 -14.58
CA ALA A 41 -10.22 4.13 -14.54
C ALA A 41 -10.65 4.46 -13.12
N ARG A 42 -9.80 5.13 -12.36
CA ARG A 42 -10.24 5.85 -11.16
C ARG A 42 -10.58 7.28 -11.53
N THR A 43 -11.80 7.51 -11.97
CA THR A 43 -12.36 8.86 -12.07
C THR A 43 -12.75 9.33 -10.66
N ALA A 44 -11.78 9.77 -9.90
CA ALA A 44 -12.01 10.31 -8.57
C ALA A 44 -12.47 11.77 -8.63
N LYS A 45 -13.60 12.03 -9.28
CA LYS A 45 -14.38 13.24 -9.03
C LYS A 45 -15.21 12.99 -7.77
N GLY A 46 -14.74 13.47 -6.60
CA GLY A 46 -15.51 13.46 -5.37
C GLY A 46 -14.93 12.72 -4.16
N GLY A 47 -13.65 12.41 -4.13
CA GLY A 47 -13.00 11.91 -2.92
C GLY A 47 -12.99 12.95 -1.80
N ARG A 48 -13.27 12.54 -0.53
CA ARG A 48 -13.21 13.43 0.64
C ARG A 48 -11.83 14.05 0.88
N THR A 49 -10.77 13.47 0.32
CA THR A 49 -9.38 13.90 0.49
C THR A 49 -8.83 14.31 -0.87
N ALA A 50 -8.31 15.54 -0.96
CA ALA A 50 -7.82 16.12 -2.20
C ALA A 50 -6.64 15.33 -2.80
N ILE A 51 -5.73 14.84 -1.95
CA ILE A 51 -4.57 14.07 -2.34
C ILE A 51 -4.65 12.71 -1.64
N TYR A 52 -5.05 11.71 -2.41
CA TYR A 52 -5.17 10.31 -1.98
C TYR A 52 -5.10 9.45 -3.25
N ASP A 53 -3.88 9.22 -3.73
CA ASP A 53 -3.69 8.62 -5.05
C ASP A 53 -2.33 7.95 -5.20
N LEU A 54 -2.12 7.34 -6.38
CA LEU A 54 -0.90 6.66 -6.78
C LEU A 54 -0.05 7.58 -7.67
N PHE A 55 1.24 7.63 -7.39
CA PHE A 55 2.20 8.43 -8.14
C PHE A 55 3.34 7.55 -8.66
N LYS A 56 3.76 7.79 -9.89
CA LYS A 56 4.88 7.08 -10.49
C LYS A 56 6.19 7.72 -10.07
N CYS A 57 7.10 6.89 -9.56
CA CYS A 57 8.47 7.22 -9.26
C CYS A 57 9.40 6.74 -10.38
N LYS A 58 10.70 6.97 -10.21
CA LYS A 58 11.75 6.49 -11.12
C LYS A 58 11.62 4.99 -11.39
N GLY A 59 11.89 4.60 -12.63
CA GLY A 59 11.79 3.19 -13.05
C GLY A 59 10.36 2.65 -13.16
N GLY A 60 9.32 3.53 -13.12
CA GLY A 60 7.92 3.14 -13.25
C GLY A 60 7.29 2.52 -11.99
N LYS A 61 8.05 2.38 -10.90
CA LYS A 61 7.52 1.99 -9.59
C LYS A 61 6.49 3.01 -9.13
N GLN A 62 5.56 2.59 -8.28
CA GLN A 62 4.50 3.47 -7.78
C GLN A 62 4.55 3.61 -6.27
N VAL A 63 4.13 4.77 -5.80
CA VAL A 63 3.91 5.09 -4.39
C VAL A 63 2.51 5.61 -4.20
N PHE A 64 1.84 5.13 -3.15
CA PHE A 64 0.61 5.73 -2.67
C PHE A 64 0.96 6.91 -1.76
N ILE A 65 0.30 8.06 -1.96
CA ILE A 65 0.42 9.22 -1.07
C ILE A 65 -0.97 9.67 -0.65
N GLY A 66 -1.22 9.71 0.67
CA GLY A 66 -2.45 10.19 1.27
C GLY A 66 -2.20 11.36 2.22
N ILE A 67 -2.68 12.56 1.85
CA ILE A 67 -2.56 13.75 2.70
C ILE A 67 -3.90 13.99 3.39
N MET A 68 -4.01 13.53 4.64
CA MET A 68 -5.26 13.45 5.38
C MET A 68 -5.58 14.69 6.23
N SER A 69 -4.59 15.56 6.45
CA SER A 69 -4.74 16.75 7.30
C SER A 69 -3.93 17.94 6.78
N ASP A 70 -4.31 19.16 7.22
CA ASP A 70 -3.60 20.37 6.83
C ASP A 70 -2.15 20.41 7.34
N PRO A 71 -1.82 19.94 8.56
CA PRO A 71 -0.43 19.80 8.96
C PRO A 71 0.38 18.80 8.11
N GLN A 72 -0.22 17.70 7.62
CA GLN A 72 0.45 16.79 6.70
C GLN A 72 0.74 17.46 5.35
N TRP A 73 -0.17 18.31 4.87
CA TRP A 73 0.05 19.08 3.64
C TRP A 73 1.32 19.92 3.72
N VAL A 74 1.47 20.71 4.77
CA VAL A 74 2.66 21.56 4.98
C VAL A 74 3.94 20.73 5.00
N ARG A 75 3.95 19.63 5.76
CA ARG A 75 5.11 18.75 5.85
C ARG A 75 5.42 18.04 4.54
N ALA A 76 4.39 17.59 3.80
CA ALA A 76 4.57 16.98 2.49
C ALA A 76 5.21 17.97 1.50
N CYS A 77 4.72 19.21 1.46
CA CYS A 77 5.30 20.25 0.62
C CYS A 77 6.78 20.47 0.89
N SER A 78 7.19 20.49 2.17
CA SER A 78 8.59 20.73 2.53
C SER A 78 9.54 19.64 2.04
N VAL A 79 9.14 18.35 2.10
CA VAL A 79 10.00 17.25 1.65
C VAL A 79 9.90 16.95 0.15
N LEU A 80 8.84 17.45 -0.51
CA LEU A 80 8.65 17.32 -1.95
C LEU A 80 9.16 18.52 -2.75
N GLY A 81 9.71 19.56 -2.09
CA GLY A 81 10.21 20.75 -2.78
C GLY A 81 9.09 21.62 -3.38
N MET A 82 7.99 21.75 -2.66
CA MET A 82 6.80 22.51 -3.08
C MET A 82 6.44 23.60 -2.05
N GLU A 83 7.42 24.23 -1.44
CA GLU A 83 7.24 25.25 -0.40
C GLU A 83 6.45 26.46 -0.91
N ASP A 84 6.51 26.76 -2.20
CA ASP A 84 5.72 27.79 -2.86
C ASP A 84 4.22 27.59 -2.66
N LEU A 85 3.75 26.35 -2.54
CA LEU A 85 2.34 26.02 -2.37
C LEU A 85 1.85 26.14 -0.91
N VAL A 86 2.76 26.14 0.06
CA VAL A 86 2.41 26.26 1.48
C VAL A 86 1.80 27.61 1.81
N ASN A 87 2.31 28.68 1.17
CA ASN A 87 1.91 30.04 1.42
C ASN A 87 0.70 30.48 0.59
N ASP A 88 0.18 29.63 -0.29
CA ASP A 88 -1.05 29.93 -1.05
C ASP A 88 -2.28 29.79 -0.16
N PRO A 89 -3.00 30.89 0.14
CA PRO A 89 -4.22 30.84 0.96
C PRO A 89 -5.30 29.91 0.40
N ALA A 90 -5.36 29.74 -0.92
CA ALA A 90 -6.33 28.86 -1.57
C ALA A 90 -6.05 27.37 -1.26
N LEU A 91 -4.83 27.00 -0.94
CA LEU A 91 -4.42 25.62 -0.65
C LEU A 91 -4.35 25.31 0.85
N ARG A 92 -4.65 26.26 1.70
CA ARG A 92 -4.57 26.11 3.16
C ARG A 92 -5.43 24.94 3.68
N TYR A 93 -6.62 24.78 3.14
CA TYR A 93 -7.58 23.75 3.56
C TYR A 93 -7.84 22.72 2.47
N ASN A 94 -8.26 21.53 2.87
CA ASN A 94 -8.53 20.41 1.96
C ASN A 94 -9.53 20.77 0.83
N ALA A 95 -10.53 21.59 1.11
CA ALA A 95 -11.51 22.00 0.10
C ALA A 95 -10.86 22.77 -1.05
N GLY A 96 -9.98 23.71 -0.74
CA GLY A 96 -9.23 24.48 -1.75
C GLY A 96 -8.27 23.59 -2.54
N ARG A 97 -7.58 22.67 -1.87
CA ARG A 97 -6.75 21.67 -2.53
C ARG A 97 -7.58 20.78 -3.45
N GLY A 98 -8.80 20.41 -3.05
CA GLY A 98 -9.74 19.67 -3.88
C GLY A 98 -10.15 20.42 -5.14
N ALA A 99 -10.38 21.73 -5.04
CA ALA A 99 -10.71 22.59 -6.18
C ALA A 99 -9.55 22.70 -7.19
N GLN A 100 -8.30 22.62 -6.73
CA GLN A 100 -7.09 22.69 -7.55
C GLN A 100 -6.41 21.32 -7.73
N ARG A 101 -7.18 20.23 -7.58
CA ARG A 101 -6.63 18.87 -7.54
C ARG A 101 -5.76 18.54 -8.76
N ASP A 102 -6.19 18.86 -9.97
CA ASP A 102 -5.47 18.49 -11.19
C ASP A 102 -4.07 19.15 -11.24
N MET A 103 -3.98 20.43 -10.85
CA MET A 103 -2.70 21.13 -10.72
C MET A 103 -1.81 20.47 -9.65
N LEU A 104 -2.37 20.14 -8.48
CA LEU A 104 -1.62 19.53 -7.40
C LEU A 104 -1.14 18.12 -7.78
N MET A 105 -1.97 17.34 -8.46
CA MET A 105 -1.58 16.01 -8.94
C MET A 105 -0.40 16.09 -9.92
N ALA A 106 -0.41 17.06 -10.83
CA ALA A 106 0.69 17.30 -11.75
C ALA A 106 1.98 17.71 -11.02
N ARG A 107 1.88 18.60 -10.02
CA ARG A 107 3.02 19.06 -9.22
C ARG A 107 3.64 17.93 -8.41
N ILE A 108 2.83 17.13 -7.70
CA ILE A 108 3.30 15.97 -6.93
C ILE A 108 3.92 14.93 -7.85
N SER A 109 3.26 14.59 -8.98
CA SER A 109 3.80 13.67 -9.97
C SER A 109 5.18 14.08 -10.44
N LYS A 110 5.39 15.37 -10.75
CA LYS A 110 6.69 15.91 -11.16
C LYS A 110 7.72 15.81 -10.03
N ALA A 111 7.32 16.09 -8.79
CA ALA A 111 8.23 16.07 -7.63
C ALA A 111 8.77 14.67 -7.30
N VAL A 112 8.06 13.60 -7.67
CA VAL A 112 8.44 12.23 -7.36
C VAL A 112 8.96 11.43 -8.56
N ALA A 113 8.73 11.89 -9.81
CA ALA A 113 8.99 11.13 -11.03
C ALA A 113 10.45 10.65 -11.18
N ASP A 114 11.40 11.48 -10.78
CA ASP A 114 12.84 11.19 -10.93
C ASP A 114 13.48 10.66 -9.63
N ARG A 115 12.68 10.45 -8.57
CA ARG A 115 13.16 9.94 -7.27
C ARG A 115 12.94 8.44 -7.18
N GLU A 116 13.85 7.74 -6.50
CA GLU A 116 13.64 6.34 -6.14
C GLU A 116 12.42 6.23 -5.19
N CYS A 117 11.59 5.20 -5.39
CA CYS A 117 10.36 5.03 -4.60
C CYS A 117 10.65 4.95 -3.10
N LYS A 118 11.73 4.28 -2.72
CA LYS A 118 12.16 4.17 -1.33
C LYS A 118 12.46 5.53 -0.71
N ASP A 119 13.17 6.40 -1.43
CA ASP A 119 13.54 7.74 -0.93
C ASP A 119 12.30 8.62 -0.73
N VAL A 120 11.30 8.51 -1.60
CA VAL A 120 10.02 9.20 -1.46
C VAL A 120 9.27 8.70 -0.22
N VAL A 121 9.21 7.37 -0.03
CA VAL A 121 8.57 6.76 1.14
C VAL A 121 9.26 7.18 2.42
N ASP A 122 10.57 7.05 2.51
CA ASP A 122 11.36 7.38 3.71
C ASP A 122 11.20 8.87 4.07
N ALA A 123 11.25 9.76 3.08
CA ALA A 123 11.08 11.20 3.30
C ALA A 123 9.69 11.56 3.84
N LEU A 124 8.63 10.97 3.30
CA LEU A 124 7.26 11.25 3.72
C LEU A 124 6.90 10.57 5.05
N VAL A 125 7.37 9.35 5.30
CA VAL A 125 7.24 8.67 6.60
C VAL A 125 7.93 9.48 7.69
N GLY A 126 9.14 9.96 7.42
CA GLY A 126 9.94 10.75 8.38
C GLY A 126 9.24 12.02 8.87
N VAL A 127 8.29 12.55 8.09
CA VAL A 127 7.48 13.72 8.47
C VAL A 127 6.03 13.38 8.82
N GLY A 128 5.69 12.10 8.97
CA GLY A 128 4.35 11.64 9.41
C GLY A 128 3.26 11.85 8.36
N VAL A 129 3.58 11.76 7.08
CA VAL A 129 2.62 11.73 5.98
C VAL A 129 2.27 10.29 5.64
N THR A 130 1.00 10.01 5.35
CA THR A 130 0.57 8.67 4.96
C THR A 130 1.10 8.34 3.57
N VAL A 131 1.94 7.34 3.49
CA VAL A 131 2.60 6.90 2.27
C VAL A 131 2.89 5.40 2.34
N ALA A 132 2.84 4.72 1.21
CA ALA A 132 3.25 3.32 1.10
C ALA A 132 3.80 3.02 -0.30
N PRO A 133 4.77 2.12 -0.45
CA PRO A 133 5.11 1.57 -1.75
C PRO A 133 3.92 0.76 -2.29
N VAL A 134 3.73 0.77 -3.60
CA VAL A 134 2.71 -0.07 -4.26
C VAL A 134 3.41 -1.33 -4.75
N ASN A 135 3.12 -2.43 -4.11
CA ASN A 135 3.61 -3.73 -4.49
C ASN A 135 2.66 -4.41 -5.48
N THR A 136 3.22 -5.16 -6.41
CA THR A 136 2.49 -6.12 -7.24
C THR A 136 2.38 -7.48 -6.53
N PRO A 137 1.53 -8.42 -6.99
CA PRO A 137 1.46 -9.75 -6.40
C PRO A 137 2.77 -10.54 -6.40
N LEU A 138 3.70 -10.24 -7.33
CA LEU A 138 5.04 -10.82 -7.29
C LEU A 138 5.96 -10.05 -6.35
N SER A 139 6.04 -8.73 -6.48
CA SER A 139 6.99 -7.94 -5.70
C SER A 139 6.67 -7.90 -4.20
N VAL A 140 5.41 -8.10 -3.81
CA VAL A 140 5.04 -8.16 -2.39
C VAL A 140 5.70 -9.33 -1.65
N MET A 141 6.13 -10.37 -2.38
CA MET A 141 6.83 -11.51 -1.79
C MET A 141 8.23 -11.16 -1.28
N ASP A 142 8.80 -10.05 -1.75
CA ASP A 142 10.09 -9.51 -1.33
C ASP A 142 9.97 -8.45 -0.22
N ASP A 143 8.75 -8.08 0.15
CA ASP A 143 8.48 -7.15 1.25
C ASP A 143 8.99 -7.74 2.57
N GLU A 144 9.70 -6.94 3.37
CA GLU A 144 10.33 -7.39 4.63
C GLU A 144 9.32 -7.99 5.61
N HIS A 145 8.10 -7.43 5.68
CA HIS A 145 7.05 -7.95 6.54
C HIS A 145 6.51 -9.29 6.02
N VAL A 146 6.34 -9.43 4.70
CA VAL A 146 5.82 -10.67 4.08
C VAL A 146 6.85 -11.78 4.09
N SER A 147 8.13 -11.45 3.89
CA SER A 147 9.24 -12.40 3.86
C SER A 147 9.70 -12.85 5.26
N ALA A 148 9.29 -12.15 6.32
CA ALA A 148 9.62 -12.51 7.69
C ALA A 148 9.12 -13.93 8.05
N GLU A 149 9.82 -14.60 8.94
CA GLU A 149 9.49 -15.95 9.38
C GLU A 149 8.06 -16.04 9.93
N GLY A 150 7.31 -17.05 9.50
CA GLY A 150 5.93 -17.30 9.93
C GLY A 150 4.87 -16.42 9.24
N ARG A 151 5.25 -15.48 8.36
CA ARG A 151 4.29 -14.59 7.67
C ARG A 151 3.69 -15.19 6.41
N THR A 152 4.30 -16.23 5.88
CA THR A 152 3.76 -17.02 4.75
C THR A 152 3.91 -18.49 5.02
N LEU A 153 3.06 -19.30 4.40
CA LEU A 153 3.09 -20.76 4.49
C LEU A 153 3.68 -21.32 3.19
N PRO A 154 4.65 -22.24 3.25
CA PRO A 154 5.11 -22.94 2.05
C PRO A 154 3.96 -23.78 1.50
N ALA A 155 3.81 -23.79 0.18
CA ALA A 155 2.79 -24.56 -0.52
C ALA A 155 3.38 -25.23 -1.76
N GLN A 156 2.91 -26.46 -2.02
CA GLN A 156 3.17 -27.17 -3.27
C GLN A 156 1.90 -27.06 -4.14
N ILE A 157 2.06 -26.56 -5.38
CA ILE A 157 0.95 -26.39 -6.32
C ILE A 157 1.33 -27.10 -7.62
N GLY A 158 0.89 -28.33 -7.77
CA GLY A 158 1.35 -29.22 -8.84
C GLY A 158 2.85 -29.51 -8.68
N ASP A 159 3.63 -29.23 -9.70
CA ASP A 159 5.08 -29.40 -9.76
C ASP A 159 5.87 -28.15 -9.27
N LYS A 160 5.16 -27.08 -8.92
CA LYS A 160 5.76 -25.80 -8.48
C LYS A 160 5.62 -25.60 -6.98
N SER A 161 6.66 -25.05 -6.37
CA SER A 161 6.66 -24.59 -4.99
C SER A 161 6.40 -23.09 -4.93
N GLY A 162 5.64 -22.66 -3.95
CA GLY A 162 5.31 -21.26 -3.72
C GLY A 162 5.09 -20.97 -2.24
N ARG A 163 4.68 -19.76 -1.93
CA ARG A 163 4.29 -19.31 -0.59
C ARG A 163 2.90 -18.70 -0.62
N LEU A 164 2.08 -19.03 0.35
CA LEU A 164 0.71 -18.51 0.49
C LEU A 164 0.57 -17.67 1.76
N PRO A 165 -0.25 -16.62 1.77
CA PRO A 165 -0.60 -15.94 3.00
C PRO A 165 -1.37 -16.90 3.92
N PRO A 166 -1.11 -16.89 5.25
CA PRO A 166 -1.92 -17.61 6.21
C PRO A 166 -3.31 -16.98 6.32
N LEU A 167 -4.19 -17.60 7.11
CA LEU A 167 -5.43 -16.94 7.49
C LEU A 167 -5.11 -15.63 8.25
N PRO A 168 -5.92 -14.57 8.09
CA PRO A 168 -5.61 -13.23 8.63
C PRO A 168 -5.91 -13.11 10.13
N TYR A 169 -5.73 -14.18 10.87
CA TYR A 169 -5.88 -14.22 12.32
C TYR A 169 -5.02 -15.32 12.93
N GLU A 170 -4.58 -15.11 14.16
CA GLU A 170 -3.83 -16.06 14.96
C GLU A 170 -4.71 -16.60 16.08
N SER A 171 -4.52 -17.85 16.45
CA SER A 171 -5.19 -18.50 17.58
C SER A 171 -4.16 -19.05 18.56
N SER A 172 -4.41 -18.86 19.87
CA SER A 172 -3.59 -19.46 20.93
C SER A 172 -3.64 -21.00 20.97
N GLU A 173 -4.72 -21.57 20.42
CA GLU A 173 -5.01 -23.01 20.52
C GLU A 173 -4.69 -23.76 19.20
N TYR A 174 -4.69 -23.08 18.05
CA TYR A 174 -4.52 -23.71 16.75
C TYR A 174 -3.42 -23.06 15.93
N LYS A 175 -2.53 -23.89 15.38
CA LYS A 175 -1.59 -23.49 14.33
C LYS A 175 -2.17 -23.92 12.98
N PHE A 176 -2.26 -22.95 12.06
CA PHE A 176 -2.73 -23.23 10.70
C PHE A 176 -1.57 -23.76 9.86
N SER A 177 -1.87 -24.73 9.02
CA SER A 177 -0.94 -25.28 8.04
C SER A 177 -1.65 -25.53 6.72
N VAL A 178 -0.90 -25.54 5.63
CA VAL A 178 -1.43 -25.96 4.32
C VAL A 178 -1.69 -27.47 4.38
N ARG A 179 -2.88 -27.90 3.98
CA ARG A 179 -3.19 -29.30 3.75
C ARG A 179 -2.83 -29.65 2.31
N HIS A 180 -2.05 -30.70 2.16
CA HIS A 180 -1.73 -31.30 0.85
C HIS A 180 -2.89 -32.16 0.35
#